data_e85adc404fa45240158bbbde19137973
#
_entry.id   e85adc404fa45240158bbbde19137973
#
_cell.length_a   1.000
_cell.length_b   1.000
_cell.length_c   1.000
_cell.angle_alpha   90.00
_cell.angle_beta   90.00
_cell.angle_gamma   90.00
#
_symmetry.space_group_name_H-M   'P 1'
#
loop_
_entity.id
_entity.type
_entity.pdbx_description
1 polymer ?
#
loop_
_entity_poly.entity_id
_entity_poly.type
_entity_poly.pdbx_seq_one_letter_code
_entity_poly.pdbx_strand_id
1 'polypeptide(L)'
;LVIYFGDHMSFNSDLADRTMLEVGPLTAETSGLEHAYLQHLTPFAAWSNQGGITADQGAIGAYNLLPVVLGSYGLPMPRYFEYLLEMRAESPGFEYGIALNPDGSYNEVGQMNPVQQRAYRQFELLQYDYIFGRQYAEDLFPLA
;
A
#
# COMPACT_ATOMS: atom_id res chain seq x y z
N LEU A 1 12.25 13.51 11.53
CA LEU A 1 11.51 12.83 10.48
C LEU A 1 10.15 13.49 10.27
N VAL A 2 9.83 13.82 9.03
CA VAL A 2 8.51 14.29 8.61
C VAL A 2 8.00 13.32 7.54
N ILE A 3 6.75 12.90 7.68
CA ILE A 3 6.06 12.05 6.71
C ILE A 3 4.83 12.82 6.24
N TYR A 4 4.68 12.96 4.95
CA TYR A 4 3.51 13.49 4.29
C TYR A 4 2.89 12.40 3.42
N PHE A 5 1.58 12.22 3.50
CA PHE A 5 0.84 11.32 2.64
C PHE A 5 -0.60 11.80 2.46
N GLY A 6 -1.19 11.49 1.32
CA GLY A 6 -2.62 11.61 1.12
C GLY A 6 -3.31 10.37 1.70
N ASP A 7 -4.35 10.57 2.47
CA ASP A 7 -5.15 9.48 3.06
C ASP A 7 -6.17 8.91 2.06
N HIS A 8 -6.74 9.76 1.23
CA HIS A 8 -7.67 9.39 0.15
C HIS A 8 -7.86 10.55 -0.83
N MET A 9 -8.44 10.24 -1.99
CA MET A 9 -8.94 11.26 -2.93
C MET A 9 -10.23 11.89 -2.41
N SER A 10 -10.68 12.98 -3.07
CA SER A 10 -11.94 13.64 -2.72
C SER A 10 -13.12 12.67 -2.72
N PHE A 11 -13.99 12.75 -1.72
CA PHE A 11 -15.25 12.00 -1.68
C PHE A 11 -16.24 12.39 -2.80
N ASN A 12 -16.08 13.57 -3.37
CA ASN A 12 -16.84 13.95 -4.55
C ASN A 12 -16.18 13.37 -5.79
N SER A 13 -16.70 12.24 -6.28
CA SER A 13 -16.16 11.53 -7.44
C SER A 13 -16.07 12.43 -8.68
N ASP A 14 -17.08 13.26 -8.94
CA ASP A 14 -17.09 14.16 -10.09
C ASP A 14 -15.97 15.21 -10.00
N LEU A 15 -15.69 15.72 -8.80
CA LEU A 15 -14.60 16.68 -8.58
C LEU A 15 -13.24 15.98 -8.68
N ALA A 16 -13.11 14.79 -8.12
CA ALA A 16 -11.89 13.99 -8.19
C ALA A 16 -11.56 13.67 -9.65
N ASP A 17 -12.52 13.15 -10.42
CA ASP A 17 -12.35 12.82 -11.83
C ASP A 17 -11.99 14.05 -12.67
N ARG A 18 -12.69 15.16 -12.47
CA ARG A 18 -12.38 16.41 -13.18
C ARG A 18 -10.96 16.90 -12.87
N THR A 19 -10.55 16.88 -11.60
CA THR A 19 -9.21 17.29 -11.21
C THR A 19 -8.16 16.37 -11.82
N MET A 20 -8.40 15.06 -11.81
CA MET A 20 -7.49 14.07 -12.38
C MET A 20 -7.40 14.17 -13.90
N LEU A 21 -8.48 14.57 -14.59
CA LEU A 21 -8.48 14.84 -16.03
C LEU A 21 -7.77 16.16 -16.38
N GLU A 22 -7.89 17.18 -15.54
CA GLU A 22 -7.33 18.52 -15.81
C GLU A 22 -5.82 18.60 -15.50
N VAL A 23 -5.38 17.99 -14.39
CA VAL A 23 -4.00 18.13 -13.88
C VAL A 23 -3.34 16.80 -13.49
N GLY A 24 -4.07 15.73 -13.54
CA GLY A 24 -3.63 14.39 -13.14
C GLY A 24 -3.35 13.46 -14.33
N PRO A 25 -3.19 12.16 -14.07
CA PRO A 25 -2.86 11.16 -15.08
C PRO A 25 -4.05 10.60 -15.85
N LEU A 26 -5.30 10.94 -15.50
CA LEU A 26 -6.47 10.44 -16.23
C LEU A 26 -6.60 11.10 -17.61
N THR A 27 -7.08 10.33 -18.58
CA THR A 27 -7.49 10.81 -19.90
C THR A 27 -8.93 10.40 -20.17
N ALA A 28 -9.54 10.92 -21.23
CA ALA A 28 -10.90 10.55 -21.63
C ALA A 28 -11.01 9.05 -22.03
N GLU A 29 -9.89 8.43 -22.41
CA GLU A 29 -9.80 7.03 -22.77
C GLU A 29 -9.51 6.11 -21.59
N THR A 30 -9.05 6.66 -20.45
CA THR A 30 -8.74 5.88 -19.24
C THR A 30 -10.02 5.25 -18.70
N SER A 31 -10.03 3.94 -18.54
CA SER A 31 -11.22 3.21 -18.08
C SER A 31 -10.86 1.93 -17.34
N GLY A 32 -11.86 1.29 -16.73
CA GLY A 32 -11.70 -0.01 -16.08
C GLY A 32 -10.67 -0.01 -14.96
N LEU A 33 -9.75 -0.98 -14.99
CA LEU A 33 -8.78 -1.20 -13.94
C LEU A 33 -7.80 -0.03 -13.77
N GLU A 34 -7.39 0.59 -14.89
CA GLU A 34 -6.48 1.74 -14.85
C GLU A 34 -7.12 2.94 -14.16
N HIS A 35 -8.38 3.23 -14.46
CA HIS A 35 -9.14 4.28 -13.79
C HIS A 35 -9.23 4.02 -12.28
N ALA A 36 -9.59 2.81 -11.89
CA ALA A 36 -9.65 2.42 -10.48
C ALA A 36 -8.29 2.57 -9.78
N TYR A 37 -7.20 2.13 -10.43
CA TYR A 37 -5.85 2.28 -9.90
C TYR A 37 -5.49 3.76 -9.67
N LEU A 38 -5.66 4.59 -10.68
CA LEU A 38 -5.28 6.00 -10.62
C LEU A 38 -6.12 6.79 -9.60
N GLN A 39 -7.40 6.47 -9.43
CA GLN A 39 -8.25 7.09 -8.40
C GLN A 39 -7.81 6.80 -6.97
N HIS A 40 -7.09 5.71 -6.73
CA HIS A 40 -6.62 5.33 -5.39
C HIS A 40 -5.15 5.72 -5.12
N LEU A 41 -4.48 6.34 -6.10
CA LEU A 41 -3.13 6.86 -5.90
C LEU A 41 -3.17 8.18 -5.13
N THR A 42 -2.44 8.21 -4.02
CA THR A 42 -2.19 9.42 -3.25
C THR A 42 -0.69 9.65 -3.07
N PRO A 43 -0.24 10.91 -3.00
CA PRO A 43 1.18 11.19 -2.86
C PRO A 43 1.71 10.78 -1.48
N PHE A 44 2.94 10.33 -1.46
CA PHE A 44 3.71 10.06 -0.25
C PHE A 44 5.09 10.68 -0.35
N ALA A 45 5.53 11.31 0.72
CA ALA A 45 6.89 11.82 0.86
C ALA A 45 7.38 11.69 2.31
N ALA A 46 8.64 11.32 2.48
CA ALA A 46 9.30 11.33 3.77
C ALA A 46 10.58 12.15 3.70
N TRP A 47 10.82 12.93 4.74
CA TRP A 47 12.01 13.75 4.88
C TRP A 47 12.62 13.64 6.28
N SER A 48 13.94 13.61 6.34
CA SER A 48 14.69 13.64 7.59
C SER A 48 16.02 14.38 7.40
N ASN A 49 16.45 15.08 8.44
CA ASN A 49 17.80 15.65 8.52
C ASN A 49 18.88 14.60 8.84
N GLN A 50 18.51 13.37 9.09
CA GLN A 50 19.40 12.24 9.40
C GLN A 50 19.66 11.32 8.19
N GLY A 51 19.18 11.69 7.00
CA GLY A 51 19.11 10.77 5.86
C GLY A 51 17.90 9.84 5.95
N GLY A 52 17.95 8.63 5.39
CA GLY A 52 16.88 7.66 5.41
C GLY A 52 16.31 7.35 4.03
N ILE A 53 15.01 7.51 3.81
CA ILE A 53 14.37 7.24 2.52
C ILE A 53 14.89 8.25 1.48
N THR A 54 15.67 7.76 0.52
CA THR A 54 16.26 8.58 -0.55
C THR A 54 15.84 8.15 -1.94
N ALA A 55 15.18 6.98 -2.06
CA ALA A 55 14.75 6.41 -3.32
C ALA A 55 13.23 6.46 -3.45
N ASP A 56 12.76 6.55 -4.68
CA ASP A 56 11.37 6.34 -5.02
C ASP A 56 10.95 4.93 -4.57
N GLN A 57 9.86 4.83 -3.83
CA GLN A 57 9.33 3.57 -3.34
C GLN A 57 8.33 2.93 -4.31
N GLY A 58 8.00 3.61 -5.40
CA GLY A 58 6.91 3.21 -6.30
C GLY A 58 5.53 3.29 -5.62
N ALA A 59 4.54 2.71 -6.24
CA ALA A 59 3.23 2.54 -5.62
C ALA A 59 3.28 1.43 -4.57
N ILE A 60 2.80 1.73 -3.37
CA ILE A 60 2.72 0.79 -2.25
C ILE A 60 1.35 0.88 -1.57
N GLY A 61 0.88 -0.21 -1.00
CA GLY A 61 -0.31 -0.18 -0.14
C GLY A 61 -0.08 0.71 1.09
N ALA A 62 -1.08 1.47 1.51
CA ALA A 62 -0.99 2.42 2.62
C ALA A 62 -0.49 1.76 3.93
N TYR A 63 -0.82 0.48 4.15
CA TYR A 63 -0.36 -0.31 5.29
C TYR A 63 1.16 -0.59 5.29
N ASN A 64 1.85 -0.43 4.15
CA ASN A 64 3.30 -0.53 4.03
C ASN A 64 4.03 0.77 4.35
N LEU A 65 3.33 1.90 4.47
CA LEU A 65 3.93 3.21 4.67
C LEU A 65 4.80 3.25 5.93
N LEU A 66 4.23 2.90 7.07
CA LEU A 66 4.96 2.94 8.34
C LEU A 66 6.07 1.87 8.42
N PRO A 67 5.84 0.60 8.02
CA PRO A 67 6.92 -0.38 7.90
C PRO A 67 8.12 0.09 7.06
N VAL A 68 7.86 0.67 5.88
CA VAL A 68 8.92 1.21 5.00
C VAL A 68 9.71 2.31 5.69
N VAL A 69 9.02 3.23 6.36
CA VAL A 69 9.68 4.33 7.08
C VAL A 69 10.53 3.77 8.22
N LEU A 70 9.98 2.95 9.11
CA LEU A 70 10.71 2.40 10.25
C LEU A 70 11.93 1.57 9.79
N GLY A 71 11.75 0.71 8.78
CA GLY A 71 12.84 -0.09 8.22
C GLY A 71 13.94 0.76 7.62
N SER A 72 13.60 1.84 6.91
CA SER A 72 14.59 2.75 6.29
C SER A 72 15.44 3.50 7.31
N TYR A 73 14.96 3.67 8.53
CA TYR A 73 15.69 4.31 9.62
C TYR A 73 16.27 3.31 10.64
N GLY A 74 16.13 2.01 10.41
CA GLY A 74 16.59 0.97 11.35
C GLY A 74 15.91 1.08 12.72
N LEU A 75 14.67 1.53 12.75
CA LEU A 75 13.92 1.67 13.99
C LEU A 75 13.26 0.35 14.37
N PRO A 76 13.12 0.06 15.67
CA PRO A 76 12.37 -1.12 16.13
C PRO A 76 10.95 -1.13 15.57
N MET A 77 10.48 -2.32 15.18
CA MET A 77 9.12 -2.48 14.66
C MET A 77 8.53 -3.81 15.12
N PRO A 78 7.19 -3.92 15.17
CA PRO A 78 6.52 -5.18 15.42
C PRO A 78 6.84 -6.22 14.33
N ARG A 79 6.82 -7.50 14.68
CA ARG A 79 7.00 -8.61 13.71
C ARG A 79 5.96 -8.57 12.59
N TYR A 80 4.77 -8.03 12.85
CA TYR A 80 3.76 -7.80 11.82
C TYR A 80 4.26 -6.84 10.72
N PHE A 81 5.02 -5.82 11.07
CA PHE A 81 5.61 -4.89 10.09
C PHE A 81 6.77 -5.53 9.31
N GLU A 82 7.55 -6.39 9.96
CA GLU A 82 8.57 -7.20 9.26
C GLU A 82 7.89 -8.11 8.22
N TYR A 83 6.80 -8.78 8.59
CA TYR A 83 5.99 -9.57 7.66
C TYR A 83 5.45 -8.73 6.49
N LEU A 84 4.98 -7.51 6.73
CA LEU A 84 4.51 -6.61 5.66
C LEU A 84 5.64 -6.23 4.69
N LEU A 85 6.85 -6.00 5.19
CA LEU A 85 8.01 -5.74 4.35
C LEU A 85 8.42 -6.95 3.49
N GLU A 86 8.36 -8.16 4.06
CA GLU A 86 8.59 -9.40 3.32
C GLU A 86 7.52 -9.59 2.23
N MET A 87 6.25 -9.41 2.59
CA MET A 87 5.13 -9.51 1.64
C MET A 87 5.25 -8.51 0.50
N ARG A 88 5.72 -7.29 0.79
CA ARG A 88 5.95 -6.23 -0.20
C ARG A 88 6.90 -6.65 -1.32
N ALA A 89 7.86 -7.52 -1.06
CA ALA A 89 8.77 -8.02 -2.08
C ALA A 89 8.05 -8.82 -3.18
N GLU A 90 6.93 -9.46 -2.84
CA GLU A 90 6.10 -10.25 -3.77
C GLU A 90 4.92 -9.43 -4.31
N SER A 91 4.34 -8.57 -3.48
CA SER A 91 3.27 -7.65 -3.86
C SER A 91 3.35 -6.38 -3.02
N PRO A 92 3.70 -5.24 -3.63
CA PRO A 92 3.81 -3.96 -2.94
C PRO A 92 2.50 -3.46 -2.32
N GLY A 93 1.36 -3.94 -2.79
CA GLY A 93 0.08 -3.57 -2.24
C GLY A 93 -1.11 -4.30 -2.83
N PHE A 94 -2.17 -4.35 -2.03
CA PHE A 94 -3.50 -4.81 -2.42
C PHE A 94 -4.51 -3.74 -2.04
N GLU A 95 -5.34 -3.30 -2.98
CA GLU A 95 -6.33 -2.25 -2.74
C GLU A 95 -7.50 -2.37 -3.74
N TYR A 96 -8.73 -2.32 -3.27
CA TYR A 96 -9.94 -2.27 -4.11
C TYR A 96 -9.97 -3.25 -5.30
N GLY A 97 -9.57 -4.49 -5.06
CA GLY A 97 -9.53 -5.51 -6.11
C GLY A 97 -8.31 -5.45 -7.04
N ILE A 98 -7.34 -4.59 -6.73
CA ILE A 98 -6.09 -4.40 -7.45
C ILE A 98 -4.93 -5.03 -6.65
N ALA A 99 -4.06 -5.75 -7.33
CA ALA A 99 -2.79 -6.25 -6.80
C ALA A 99 -1.64 -5.54 -7.52
N LEU A 100 -0.73 -4.92 -6.76
CA LEU A 100 0.48 -4.31 -7.29
C LEU A 100 1.55 -5.37 -7.49
N ASN A 101 2.32 -5.23 -8.56
CA ASN A 101 3.47 -6.08 -8.87
C ASN A 101 4.79 -5.36 -8.54
N PRO A 102 5.86 -6.12 -8.24
CA PRO A 102 7.17 -5.53 -7.92
C PRO A 102 7.78 -4.70 -9.06
N ASP A 103 7.37 -4.93 -10.30
CA ASP A 103 7.81 -4.16 -11.47
C ASP A 103 7.04 -2.85 -11.69
N GLY A 104 6.11 -2.52 -10.78
CA GLY A 104 5.26 -1.34 -10.86
C GLY A 104 4.00 -1.51 -11.71
N SER A 105 3.81 -2.65 -12.34
CA SER A 105 2.53 -2.99 -12.98
C SER A 105 1.49 -3.42 -11.95
N TYR A 106 0.26 -3.58 -12.40
CA TYR A 106 -0.85 -4.02 -11.54
C TYR A 106 -1.83 -4.90 -12.32
N ASN A 107 -2.58 -5.71 -11.58
CA ASN A 107 -3.59 -6.59 -12.13
C ASN A 107 -4.78 -6.73 -11.17
N GLU A 108 -5.87 -7.29 -11.65
CA GLU A 108 -6.98 -7.64 -10.78
C GLU A 108 -6.57 -8.72 -9.77
N VAL A 109 -7.09 -8.64 -8.54
CA VAL A 109 -6.86 -9.65 -7.49
C VAL A 109 -7.19 -11.07 -7.97
N GLY A 110 -8.20 -11.21 -8.84
CA GLY A 110 -8.54 -12.48 -9.47
C GLY A 110 -7.49 -13.06 -10.44
N GLN A 111 -6.53 -12.24 -10.85
CA GLN A 111 -5.44 -12.61 -11.78
C GLN A 111 -4.08 -12.76 -11.09
N MET A 112 -4.04 -12.69 -9.76
CA MET A 112 -2.83 -12.87 -8.98
C MET A 112 -2.18 -14.23 -9.25
N ASN A 113 -0.85 -14.26 -9.28
CA ASN A 113 -0.10 -15.51 -9.29
C ASN A 113 -0.24 -16.26 -7.94
N PRO A 114 0.15 -17.56 -7.85
CA PRO A 114 -0.02 -18.35 -6.63
C PRO A 114 0.72 -17.79 -5.40
N VAL A 115 1.83 -17.08 -5.58
CA VAL A 115 2.58 -16.45 -4.48
C VAL A 115 1.79 -15.26 -3.93
N GLN A 116 1.34 -14.38 -4.81
CA GLN A 116 0.50 -13.23 -4.46
C GLN A 116 -0.82 -13.65 -3.81
N GLN A 117 -1.49 -14.69 -4.34
CA GLN A 117 -2.72 -15.24 -3.76
C GLN A 117 -2.51 -15.71 -2.31
N ARG A 118 -1.38 -16.34 -2.02
CA ARG A 118 -1.02 -16.78 -0.67
C ARG A 118 -0.78 -15.58 0.24
N ALA A 119 0.02 -14.62 -0.20
CA ALA A 119 0.31 -13.39 0.53
C ALA A 119 -0.98 -12.61 0.85
N TYR A 120 -1.84 -12.43 -0.14
CA TYR A 120 -3.14 -11.77 0.02
C TYR A 120 -4.02 -12.48 1.06
N ARG A 121 -4.15 -13.80 0.96
CA ARG A 121 -4.94 -14.58 1.93
C ARG A 121 -4.38 -14.49 3.34
N GLN A 122 -3.07 -14.56 3.51
CA GLN A 122 -2.43 -14.40 4.82
C GLN A 122 -2.68 -13.00 5.39
N PHE A 123 -2.55 -11.97 4.56
CA PHE A 123 -2.82 -10.59 4.94
C PHE A 123 -4.28 -10.41 5.42
N GLU A 124 -5.25 -10.91 4.66
CA GLU A 124 -6.67 -10.87 5.06
C GLU A 124 -6.93 -11.61 6.38
N LEU A 125 -6.33 -12.80 6.55
CA LEU A 125 -6.49 -13.58 7.77
C LEU A 125 -5.92 -12.87 8.99
N LEU A 126 -4.74 -12.24 8.87
CA LEU A 126 -4.14 -11.49 9.98
C LEU A 126 -4.97 -10.27 10.35
N GLN A 127 -5.48 -9.52 9.36
CA GLN A 127 -6.38 -8.40 9.63
C GLN A 127 -7.68 -8.87 10.29
N TYR A 128 -8.28 -9.93 9.77
CA TYR A 128 -9.49 -10.49 10.35
C TYR A 128 -9.26 -10.95 11.81
N ASP A 129 -8.17 -11.67 12.07
CA ASP A 129 -7.87 -12.17 13.41
C ASP A 129 -7.64 -11.02 14.39
N TYR A 130 -6.96 -9.96 13.98
CA TYR A 130 -6.70 -8.79 14.82
C TYR A 130 -7.95 -8.00 15.15
N ILE A 131 -8.88 -7.80 14.18
CA ILE A 131 -10.04 -6.93 14.36
C ILE A 131 -11.26 -7.69 14.89
N PHE A 132 -11.52 -8.89 14.37
CA PHE A 132 -12.75 -9.65 14.60
C PHE A 132 -12.53 -11.06 15.15
N GLY A 133 -11.31 -11.57 15.06
CA GLY A 133 -10.93 -12.92 15.45
C GLY A 133 -10.69 -13.09 16.95
N ARG A 134 -10.00 -14.15 17.31
CA ARG A 134 -9.61 -14.47 18.68
C ARG A 134 -8.20 -14.00 19.03
N GLN A 135 -7.60 -13.20 18.16
CA GLN A 135 -6.25 -12.66 18.31
C GLN A 135 -5.18 -13.75 18.50
N TYR A 136 -5.27 -14.84 17.72
CA TYR A 136 -4.28 -15.91 17.74
C TYR A 136 -2.88 -15.43 17.34
N ALA A 137 -2.80 -14.35 16.57
CA ALA A 137 -1.57 -13.74 16.10
C ALA A 137 -1.13 -12.52 16.96
N GLU A 138 -1.63 -12.40 18.21
CA GLU A 138 -1.35 -11.24 19.07
C GLU A 138 0.15 -10.98 19.28
N ASP A 139 0.97 -12.04 19.32
CA ASP A 139 2.43 -11.95 19.48
C ASP A 139 3.15 -11.22 18.32
N LEU A 140 2.48 -11.01 17.19
CA LEU A 140 3.05 -10.29 16.05
C LEU A 140 2.99 -8.77 16.19
N PHE A 141 2.13 -8.24 17.05
CA PHE A 141 1.82 -6.81 17.11
C PHE A 141 2.62 -6.00 18.15
N PRO A 142 3.08 -6.54 19.29
CA PRO A 142 3.95 -5.82 20.20
C PRO A 142 5.29 -5.45 19.55
N LEU A 143 5.90 -4.36 20.02
CA LEU A 143 7.31 -4.10 19.73
C LEU A 143 8.16 -5.21 20.34
N ALA A 144 9.08 -5.76 19.55
CA ALA A 144 10.03 -6.75 20.02
C ALA A 144 11.08 -6.12 20.95
#